data_e9a2d11b2a27a312748777208d24c95d
#
_entry.id   e9a2d11b2a27a312748777208d24c95d
#
_cell.length_a   1.000
_cell.length_b   1.000
_cell.length_c   1.000
_cell.angle_alpha   90.00
_cell.angle_beta   90.00
_cell.angle_gamma   90.00
#
_symmetry.space_group_name_H-M   'P 1'
#
loop_
_entity.id
_entity.type
_entity.pdbx_description
1 polymer ?
#
loop_
_entity_poly.entity_id
_entity_poly.type
_entity_poly.pdbx_seq_one_letter_code
_entity_poly.pdbx_strand_id
1 'polypeptide(L)'
;MVTSSIKAILPCEIHRVWEAVTAVEGYAWRSDLSKTEILDENRFVEYTKDGYPTYFTVTKTEPPYCWEFDMENSNMRGHWTGRFVAKGDETEVDFTEQ
;
A
#
# COMPACT_ATOMS: atom_id res chain seq x y z
N MET A 1 2.31 -20.43 -6.35
CA MET A 1 1.98 -19.08 -5.85
C MET A 1 2.79 -18.79 -4.59
N VAL A 2 3.40 -17.64 -4.52
CA VAL A 2 4.18 -17.21 -3.36
C VAL A 2 3.38 -16.18 -2.58
N THR A 3 3.28 -16.39 -1.27
CA THR A 3 2.60 -15.47 -0.36
C THR A 3 3.60 -14.97 0.66
N SER A 4 3.70 -13.66 0.80
CA SER A 4 4.54 -13.02 1.81
C SER A 4 3.66 -12.23 2.76
N SER A 5 3.94 -12.32 4.04
CA SER A 5 3.23 -11.51 5.03
C SER A 5 4.20 -10.93 6.05
N ILE A 6 3.87 -9.72 6.51
CA ILE A 6 4.64 -9.00 7.52
C ILE A 6 3.67 -8.52 8.58
N LYS A 7 4.01 -8.76 9.83
CA LYS A 7 3.23 -8.27 10.96
C LYS A 7 4.16 -7.44 11.86
N ALA A 8 3.70 -6.26 12.26
CA ALA A 8 4.50 -5.36 13.07
C ALA A 8 3.59 -4.48 13.94
N ILE A 9 4.17 -3.93 15.01
CA ILE A 9 3.48 -2.94 15.85
C ILE A 9 4.22 -1.62 15.67
N LEU A 10 3.47 -0.59 15.24
CA LEU A 10 4.02 0.73 14.99
C LEU A 10 3.65 1.68 16.13
N PRO A 11 4.60 2.54 16.58
CA PRO A 11 4.37 3.46 17.71
C PRO A 11 3.58 4.70 17.29
N CYS A 12 2.50 4.51 16.54
CA CYS A 12 1.63 5.58 16.03
C CYS A 12 0.18 5.14 16.14
N GLU A 13 -0.72 6.11 16.33
CA GLU A 13 -2.13 5.78 16.38
C GLU A 13 -2.65 5.44 14.97
N ILE A 14 -3.75 4.69 14.92
CA ILE A 14 -4.22 4.04 13.71
C ILE A 14 -4.51 4.98 12.52
N HIS A 15 -5.03 6.17 12.78
CA HIS A 15 -5.34 7.12 11.72
C HIS A 15 -4.08 7.65 11.03
N ARG A 16 -3.03 7.85 11.81
CA ARG A 16 -1.73 8.27 11.26
C ARG A 16 -1.09 7.19 10.42
N VAL A 17 -1.18 5.94 10.87
CA VAL A 17 -0.67 4.81 10.09
C VAL A 17 -1.45 4.66 8.80
N TRP A 18 -2.77 4.76 8.87
CA TRP A 18 -3.63 4.70 7.70
C TRP A 18 -3.26 5.77 6.67
N GLU A 19 -3.15 7.03 7.11
CA GLU A 19 -2.80 8.13 6.22
C GLU A 19 -1.44 7.92 5.54
N ALA A 20 -0.45 7.46 6.30
CA ALA A 20 0.89 7.22 5.76
C ALA A 20 0.90 6.10 4.71
N VAL A 21 0.19 5.01 4.98
CA VAL A 21 0.19 3.84 4.08
C VAL A 21 -0.62 4.13 2.81
N THR A 22 -1.74 4.84 2.93
CA THR A 22 -2.62 5.11 1.79
C THR A 22 -2.28 6.39 1.02
N ALA A 23 -1.27 7.13 1.44
CA ALA A 23 -0.84 8.37 0.78
C ALA A 23 -0.05 8.06 -0.50
N VAL A 24 -0.77 7.79 -1.59
CA VAL A 24 -0.15 7.36 -2.85
C VAL A 24 0.72 8.44 -3.49
N GLU A 25 0.49 9.70 -3.17
CA GLU A 25 1.32 10.81 -3.65
C GLU A 25 2.49 11.13 -2.72
N GLY A 26 2.44 10.65 -1.47
CA GLY A 26 3.46 10.92 -0.47
C GLY A 26 4.59 9.90 -0.50
N TYR A 27 5.21 9.70 -1.63
CA TYR A 27 6.19 8.64 -1.82
C TYR A 27 7.63 9.03 -1.46
N ALA A 28 7.82 10.11 -0.76
CA ALA A 28 9.15 10.54 -0.33
C ALA A 28 9.89 9.50 0.52
N TRP A 29 9.15 8.64 1.22
CA TRP A 29 9.70 7.56 2.02
C TRP A 29 10.02 6.29 1.21
N ARG A 30 9.68 6.29 -0.08
CA ARG A 30 9.89 5.15 -0.98
C ARG A 30 10.93 5.54 -2.02
N SER A 31 12.18 5.31 -1.71
CA SER A 31 13.30 5.75 -2.53
C SER A 31 13.41 5.07 -3.91
N ASP A 32 12.68 3.98 -4.10
CA ASP A 32 12.66 3.24 -5.37
C ASP A 32 11.72 3.83 -6.42
N LEU A 33 10.91 4.82 -6.03
CA LEU A 33 9.95 5.45 -6.93
C LEU A 33 10.43 6.80 -7.43
N SER A 34 10.16 7.10 -8.69
CA SER A 34 10.41 8.42 -9.25
C SER A 34 9.14 9.24 -9.39
N LYS A 35 7.98 8.59 -9.51
CA LYS A 35 6.73 9.29 -9.78
C LYS A 35 5.53 8.39 -9.47
N THR A 36 4.45 9.00 -8.99
CA THR A 36 3.14 8.35 -8.87
C THR A 36 2.14 9.19 -9.66
N GLU A 37 1.34 8.55 -10.50
CA GLU A 37 0.30 9.21 -11.29
C GLU A 37 -1.05 8.63 -10.93
N ILE A 38 -1.99 9.48 -10.54
CA ILE A 38 -3.34 9.06 -10.17
C ILE A 38 -4.21 9.07 -11.42
N LEU A 39 -4.81 7.90 -11.73
CA LEU A 39 -5.67 7.74 -12.90
C LEU A 39 -7.13 8.03 -12.57
N ASP A 40 -7.61 7.53 -11.41
CA ASP A 40 -8.94 7.84 -10.88
C ASP A 40 -8.97 7.52 -9.37
N GLU A 41 -10.17 7.50 -8.76
CA GLU A 41 -10.33 7.28 -7.32
C GLU A 41 -9.73 5.96 -6.82
N ASN A 42 -9.70 4.94 -7.68
CA ASN A 42 -9.28 3.59 -7.30
C ASN A 42 -8.07 3.08 -8.07
N ARG A 43 -7.52 3.88 -8.98
CA ARG A 43 -6.39 3.42 -9.79
C ARG A 43 -5.26 4.43 -9.81
N PHE A 44 -4.05 3.92 -9.70
CA PHE A 44 -2.85 4.74 -9.82
C PHE A 44 -1.71 3.94 -10.42
N VAL A 45 -0.69 4.62 -10.89
CA VAL A 45 0.51 4.03 -11.48
C VAL A 45 1.72 4.55 -10.73
N GLU A 46 2.62 3.65 -10.36
CA GLU A 46 3.92 4.02 -9.79
C GLU A 46 5.01 3.71 -10.80
N TYR A 47 5.93 4.64 -10.96
CA TYR A 47 7.08 4.48 -11.86
C TYR A 47 8.35 4.34 -11.04
N THR A 48 9.18 3.35 -11.41
CA THR A 48 10.53 3.24 -10.86
C THR A 48 11.41 4.34 -11.43
N LYS A 49 12.62 4.47 -10.91
CA LYS A 49 13.60 5.43 -11.43
C LYS A 49 13.96 5.17 -12.89
N ASP A 50 13.77 3.95 -13.35
CA ASP A 50 13.99 3.56 -14.75
C ASP A 50 12.77 3.83 -15.64
N GLY A 51 11.70 4.39 -15.05
CA GLY A 51 10.47 4.68 -15.80
C GLY A 51 9.55 3.48 -15.98
N TYR A 52 9.76 2.42 -15.23
CA TYR A 52 8.99 1.19 -15.35
C TYR A 52 7.67 1.31 -14.59
N PRO A 53 6.51 1.14 -15.26
CA PRO A 53 5.22 1.33 -14.60
C PRO A 53 4.71 0.08 -13.89
N THR A 54 4.09 0.26 -12.73
CA THR A 54 3.29 -0.75 -12.06
C THR A 54 1.91 -0.16 -11.83
N TYR A 55 0.89 -0.85 -12.31
CA TYR A 55 -0.51 -0.40 -12.23
C TYR A 55 -1.16 -0.97 -10.99
N PHE A 56 -1.85 -0.10 -10.25
CA PHE A 56 -2.54 -0.46 -9.02
C PHE A 56 -4.03 -0.17 -9.15
N THR A 57 -4.86 -1.14 -8.74
CA THR A 57 -6.31 -0.99 -8.68
C THR A 57 -6.75 -1.30 -7.26
N VAL A 58 -7.28 -0.30 -6.56
CA VAL A 58 -7.77 -0.48 -5.19
C VAL A 58 -9.08 -1.23 -5.25
N THR A 59 -9.14 -2.39 -4.59
CA THR A 59 -10.31 -3.27 -4.59
C THR A 59 -11.14 -3.15 -3.32
N LYS A 60 -10.55 -2.64 -2.24
CA LYS A 60 -11.26 -2.48 -0.96
C LYS A 60 -10.63 -1.35 -0.16
N THR A 61 -11.47 -0.48 0.39
CA THR A 61 -11.04 0.60 1.28
C THR A 61 -12.01 0.70 2.43
N GLU A 62 -11.55 0.34 3.64
CA GLU A 62 -12.32 0.44 4.87
C GLU A 62 -11.50 1.19 5.93
N PRO A 63 -11.46 2.52 5.86
CA PRO A 63 -10.66 3.31 6.79
C PRO A 63 -11.13 3.17 8.23
N PRO A 64 -10.23 3.06 9.18
CA PRO A 64 -8.78 2.95 9.03
C PRO A 64 -8.29 1.51 9.19
N TYR A 65 -9.11 0.51 8.89
CA TYR A 65 -8.88 -0.89 9.26
C TYR A 65 -8.38 -1.80 8.14
N CYS A 66 -8.77 -1.53 6.89
CA CYS A 66 -8.44 -2.44 5.79
C CYS A 66 -8.26 -1.71 4.47
N TRP A 67 -7.21 -2.08 3.73
CA TRP A 67 -6.96 -1.55 2.40
C TRP A 67 -6.39 -2.67 1.53
N GLU A 68 -7.01 -2.90 0.36
CA GLU A 68 -6.58 -3.95 -0.55
C GLU A 68 -6.48 -3.40 -1.96
N PHE A 69 -5.50 -3.87 -2.70
CA PHE A 69 -5.35 -3.49 -4.10
C PHE A 69 -4.71 -4.61 -4.91
N ASP A 70 -5.00 -4.61 -6.21
CA ASP A 70 -4.32 -5.45 -7.18
C ASP A 70 -3.18 -4.64 -7.78
N MET A 71 -2.07 -5.31 -8.08
CA MET A 71 -0.93 -4.69 -8.75
C MET A 71 -0.52 -5.53 -9.94
N GLU A 72 -0.12 -4.85 -11.02
CA GLU A 72 0.25 -5.51 -12.25
C GLU A 72 1.30 -4.70 -13.02
N ASN A 73 2.31 -5.42 -13.52
CA ASN A 73 3.24 -4.88 -14.48
C ASN A 73 3.61 -5.98 -15.49
N SER A 74 4.52 -5.72 -16.41
CA SER A 74 4.86 -6.69 -17.44
C SER A 74 5.52 -7.96 -16.92
N ASN A 75 6.03 -7.95 -15.68
CA ASN A 75 6.73 -9.08 -15.09
C ASN A 75 5.92 -9.81 -14.02
N MET A 76 4.89 -9.17 -13.46
CA MET A 76 4.17 -9.74 -12.32
C MET A 76 2.73 -9.25 -12.23
N ARG A 77 1.95 -10.05 -11.51
CA ARG A 77 0.60 -9.69 -11.09
C ARG A 77 0.45 -10.15 -9.64
N GLY A 78 -0.11 -9.31 -8.79
CA GLY A 78 -0.26 -9.65 -7.39
C GLY A 78 -1.45 -8.94 -6.75
N HIS A 79 -1.73 -9.33 -5.51
CA HIS A 79 -2.76 -8.71 -4.68
C HIS A 79 -2.15 -8.41 -3.32
N TRP A 80 -2.41 -7.21 -2.81
CA TRP A 80 -1.90 -6.76 -1.52
C TRP A 80 -3.05 -6.46 -0.59
N THR A 81 -2.96 -6.97 0.63
CA THR A 81 -3.94 -6.73 1.69
C THR A 81 -3.23 -6.11 2.90
N GLY A 82 -3.73 -4.96 3.36
CA GLY A 82 -3.25 -4.33 4.59
C GLY A 82 -4.36 -4.29 5.60
N ARG A 83 -4.09 -4.81 6.80
CA ARG A 83 -5.02 -4.77 7.93
C ARG A 83 -4.38 -4.02 9.06
N PHE A 84 -5.18 -3.20 9.75
CA PHE A 84 -4.73 -2.33 10.82
C PHE A 84 -5.60 -2.52 12.03
N VAL A 85 -4.97 -2.76 13.18
CA VAL A 85 -5.68 -2.95 14.45
C VAL A 85 -5.17 -1.94 15.46
N ALA A 86 -6.08 -1.15 16.03
CA ALA A 86 -5.74 -0.16 17.04
C ALA A 86 -5.36 -0.85 18.35
N LYS A 87 -4.22 -0.43 18.93
CA LYS A 87 -3.71 -0.92 20.20
C LYS A 87 -3.39 0.28 21.10
N GLY A 88 -4.40 1.08 21.45
CA GLY A 88 -4.19 2.32 22.17
C GLY A 88 -3.45 3.33 21.29
N ASP A 89 -2.27 3.76 21.72
CA ASP A 89 -1.45 4.72 20.97
C ASP A 89 -0.58 4.04 19.90
N GLU A 90 -0.72 2.72 19.76
CA GLU A 90 0.04 1.94 18.81
C GLU A 90 -0.90 1.27 17.82
N THR A 91 -0.36 0.80 16.70
CA THR A 91 -1.13 0.10 15.68
C THR A 91 -0.42 -1.19 15.28
N GLU A 92 -1.13 -2.30 15.30
CA GLU A 92 -0.65 -3.54 14.73
C GLU A 92 -1.01 -3.56 13.26
N VAL A 93 -0.03 -3.80 12.40
CA VAL A 93 -0.24 -3.92 10.96
C VAL A 93 0.04 -5.35 10.52
N ASP A 94 -0.76 -5.82 9.58
CA ASP A 94 -0.61 -7.14 8.98
C ASP A 94 -0.74 -6.96 7.47
N PHE A 95 0.39 -7.03 6.78
CA PHE A 95 0.45 -6.84 5.33
C PHE A 95 0.71 -8.17 4.65
N THR A 96 -0.11 -8.51 3.68
CA THR A 96 0.00 -9.75 2.92
C THR A 96 0.08 -9.44 1.44
N GLU A 97 1.03 -10.05 0.75
CA GLU A 97 1.22 -9.93 -0.68
C GLU A 97 1.20 -11.31 -1.32
N GLN A 98 0.42 -11.46 -2.36
CA GLN A 98 0.27 -12.74 -3.07
C GLN A 98 0.77 -12.66 -4.51
#